data_d55003b6287945e3e1d42c5abd827140
#
_entry.id   d55003b6287945e3e1d42c5abd827140
#
_cell.length_a   1.000
_cell.length_b   1.000
_cell.length_c   1.000
_cell.angle_alpha   90.00
_cell.angle_beta   90.00
_cell.angle_gamma   90.00
#
_symmetry.space_group_name_H-M   'P 1'
#
loop_
_entity.id
_entity.type
_entity.pdbx_description
1 polymer ?
#
loop_
_entity_poly.entity_id
_entity_poly.type
_entity_poly.pdbx_seq_one_letter_code
_entity_poly.pdbx_strand_id
1 'polypeptide(L)'
;MTTVRDAWGADAGFTHALREGWITGPDLLISLRQLSPTAGLGDTWTPDLGTRDRFADPSLPDPVFDGPDAARAAVRRMVRAGADWIKVGASGAMRSLRERRDVTATDDELRALVDEARRCRRDVLAHAHSAHSATAAARAGVRSIEHGVFLDEAAVAAMREEGCWYVPTLAPIHHAGDDQTTTAHRRSLALALQTGVPVAAGSDMAPRPHVDLLTELHLLSEAGLGDAGALKAATSEAARLLRLDHDRGRIEPGLRVDLVLLDQTTLDVSDLASRIRSVWHNGQIIP
;
A
#
# COMPACT_ATOMS: atom_id res chain seq x y z
N MET A 1 6.09 1.52 14.26
CA MET A 1 5.86 0.44 13.26
C MET A 1 7.05 -0.48 13.28
N THR A 2 6.81 -1.80 13.32
CA THR A 2 7.86 -2.83 13.35
C THR A 2 8.04 -3.53 12.01
N THR A 3 7.01 -3.49 11.15
CA THR A 3 7.05 -4.01 9.77
C THR A 3 6.34 -3.04 8.85
N VAL A 4 6.93 -2.77 7.68
CA VAL A 4 6.39 -1.85 6.67
C VAL A 4 6.51 -2.46 5.28
N ARG A 5 5.49 -2.29 4.46
CA ARG A 5 5.54 -2.48 3.02
C ARG A 5 5.74 -1.12 2.36
N ASP A 6 6.92 -0.91 1.77
CA ASP A 6 7.21 0.24 0.94
C ASP A 6 6.63 0.02 -0.46
N ALA A 7 5.76 0.94 -0.87
CA ALA A 7 5.09 0.82 -2.16
C ALA A 7 5.89 1.44 -3.32
N TRP A 8 6.89 2.27 -3.01
CA TRP A 8 7.76 2.90 -3.99
C TRP A 8 8.84 3.75 -3.28
N GLY A 9 10.10 3.53 -3.63
CA GLY A 9 11.20 4.41 -3.25
C GLY A 9 12.33 3.73 -2.50
N ALA A 10 12.06 2.77 -1.65
CA ALA A 10 13.12 2.01 -0.99
C ALA A 10 13.72 0.95 -1.94
N ASP A 11 15.02 0.73 -1.79
CA ASP A 11 15.78 -0.25 -2.57
C ASP A 11 16.36 -1.37 -1.69
N ALA A 12 17.07 -2.32 -2.34
CA ALA A 12 17.69 -3.44 -1.67
C ALA A 12 18.83 -3.02 -0.71
N GLY A 13 19.43 -1.84 -0.89
CA GLY A 13 20.44 -1.30 0.01
C GLY A 13 19.86 -0.95 1.37
N PHE A 14 18.64 -0.37 1.40
CA PHE A 14 17.93 -0.11 2.66
C PHE A 14 17.62 -1.40 3.42
N THR A 15 17.09 -2.41 2.73
CA THR A 15 16.78 -3.69 3.39
C THR A 15 18.04 -4.40 3.87
N HIS A 16 19.16 -4.27 3.14
CA HIS A 16 20.44 -4.80 3.55
C HIS A 16 20.97 -4.08 4.80
N ALA A 17 20.99 -2.74 4.80
CA ALA A 17 21.46 -1.94 5.93
C ALA A 17 20.66 -2.19 7.22
N LEU A 18 19.33 -2.38 7.09
CA LEU A 18 18.46 -2.74 8.22
C LEU A 18 18.79 -4.15 8.75
N ARG A 19 18.99 -5.14 7.88
CA ARG A 19 19.32 -6.52 8.29
C ARG A 19 20.68 -6.64 8.96
N GLU A 20 21.67 -5.89 8.46
CA GLU A 20 23.03 -5.86 9.05
C GLU A 20 23.12 -4.97 10.31
N GLY A 21 22.03 -4.30 10.68
CA GLY A 21 21.99 -3.42 11.85
C GLY A 21 22.78 -2.11 11.67
N TRP A 22 23.13 -1.74 10.44
CA TRP A 22 23.83 -0.47 10.17
C TRP A 22 22.93 0.74 10.38
N ILE A 23 21.64 0.56 10.17
CA ILE A 23 20.59 1.53 10.50
C ILE A 23 19.50 0.85 11.31
N THR A 24 18.82 1.61 12.17
CA THR A 24 17.68 1.12 12.96
C THR A 24 16.38 1.47 12.26
N GLY A 25 15.47 0.52 12.16
CA GLY A 25 14.17 0.72 11.52
C GLY A 25 13.30 -0.54 11.54
N PRO A 26 12.13 -0.50 10.88
CA PRO A 26 11.25 -1.64 10.76
C PRO A 26 11.81 -2.70 9.81
N ASP A 27 11.27 -3.92 9.86
CA ASP A 27 11.40 -4.86 8.75
C ASP A 27 10.74 -4.24 7.51
N LEU A 28 11.46 -4.23 6.41
CA LEU A 28 11.04 -3.53 5.21
C LEU A 28 10.80 -4.52 4.07
N LEU A 29 9.58 -4.53 3.52
CA LEU A 29 9.21 -5.21 2.28
C LEU A 29 9.16 -4.16 1.16
N ILE A 30 9.91 -4.35 0.09
CA ILE A 30 10.11 -3.33 -0.95
C ILE A 30 9.46 -3.68 -2.28
N SER A 31 8.99 -2.64 -2.98
CA SER A 31 8.48 -2.75 -4.35
C SER A 31 9.41 -2.10 -5.37
N LEU A 32 10.43 -1.38 -4.93
CA LEU A 32 11.41 -0.62 -5.71
C LEU A 32 10.76 0.55 -6.47
N ARG A 33 10.03 0.24 -7.55
CA ARG A 33 9.38 1.21 -8.42
C ARG A 33 7.93 0.83 -8.70
N GLN A 34 7.13 1.83 -9.05
CA GLN A 34 5.77 1.62 -9.53
C GLN A 34 5.77 1.38 -11.03
N LEU A 35 5.41 0.18 -11.44
CA LEU A 35 5.26 -0.20 -12.84
C LEU A 35 4.05 0.51 -13.46
N SER A 36 4.16 1.00 -14.68
CA SER A 36 3.04 1.57 -15.45
C SER A 36 3.33 1.57 -16.94
N PRO A 37 2.30 1.69 -17.79
CA PRO A 37 2.48 2.00 -19.21
C PRO A 37 3.14 3.38 -19.41
N THR A 38 3.60 3.65 -20.63
CA THR A 38 4.06 4.97 -21.06
C THR A 38 2.99 6.03 -20.73
N ALA A 39 3.43 7.17 -20.22
CA ALA A 39 2.59 8.26 -19.70
C ALA A 39 1.74 7.90 -18.48
N GLY A 40 1.92 6.72 -17.89
CA GLY A 40 1.29 6.31 -16.64
C GLY A 40 2.01 6.87 -15.41
N LEU A 41 1.48 6.55 -14.22
CA LEU A 41 1.96 7.14 -12.96
C LEU A 41 3.44 6.82 -12.64
N GLY A 42 3.96 5.68 -13.10
CA GLY A 42 5.36 5.29 -12.91
C GLY A 42 6.30 5.84 -13.99
N ASP A 43 5.76 6.45 -15.06
CA ASP A 43 6.54 7.13 -16.09
C ASP A 43 6.81 8.56 -15.66
N THR A 44 8.05 8.82 -15.28
CA THR A 44 8.49 10.12 -14.76
C THR A 44 9.09 11.02 -15.84
N TRP A 45 8.98 10.64 -17.12
CA TRP A 45 9.45 11.43 -18.25
C TRP A 45 8.54 12.65 -18.51
N THR A 46 9.17 13.80 -18.77
CA THR A 46 8.48 15.03 -19.19
C THR A 46 9.18 15.66 -20.39
N PRO A 47 8.43 16.33 -21.29
CA PRO A 47 8.99 16.89 -22.54
C PRO A 47 10.07 17.95 -22.32
N ASP A 48 10.00 18.67 -21.22
CA ASP A 48 10.91 19.79 -20.88
C ASP A 48 12.18 19.34 -20.15
N LEU A 49 12.16 18.18 -19.48
CA LEU A 49 13.20 17.79 -18.53
C LEU A 49 13.68 16.32 -18.69
N GLY A 50 13.06 15.57 -19.61
CA GLY A 50 13.32 14.13 -19.71
C GLY A 50 12.85 13.36 -18.47
N THR A 51 13.51 12.25 -18.17
CA THR A 51 13.16 11.42 -17.00
C THR A 51 13.55 12.15 -15.70
N ARG A 52 12.56 12.39 -14.85
CA ARG A 52 12.72 12.93 -13.49
C ARG A 52 12.18 11.96 -12.47
N ASP A 53 12.99 11.06 -12.06
CA ASP A 53 12.65 10.19 -10.95
C ASP A 53 13.15 10.83 -9.64
N ARG A 54 12.24 11.20 -8.75
CA ARG A 54 12.59 11.80 -7.44
C ARG A 54 13.28 10.79 -6.51
N PHE A 55 13.08 9.52 -6.79
CA PHE A 55 13.63 8.39 -6.06
C PHE A 55 14.65 7.64 -6.93
N ALA A 56 15.19 8.32 -7.94
CA ALA A 56 16.02 7.69 -8.95
C ALA A 56 17.37 7.27 -8.39
N ASP A 57 17.45 6.04 -8.04
CA ASP A 57 18.69 5.31 -8.23
C ASP A 57 18.72 4.83 -9.69
N PRO A 58 19.69 5.30 -10.53
CA PRO A 58 19.79 4.89 -11.92
C PRO A 58 20.10 3.40 -12.08
N SER A 59 20.53 2.72 -11.02
CA SER A 59 20.73 1.28 -11.00
C SER A 59 19.42 0.48 -10.94
N LEU A 60 18.32 1.11 -10.54
CA LEU A 60 17.01 0.46 -10.49
C LEU A 60 16.44 0.26 -11.91
N PRO A 61 15.74 -0.87 -12.14
CA PRO A 61 15.16 -1.16 -13.44
C PRO A 61 14.14 -0.13 -13.89
N ASP A 62 14.05 0.08 -15.21
CA ASP A 62 12.99 0.91 -15.81
C ASP A 62 11.60 0.38 -15.44
N PRO A 63 10.70 1.23 -14.88
CA PRO A 63 9.35 0.84 -14.48
C PRO A 63 8.36 0.83 -15.65
N VAL A 64 8.71 1.40 -16.82
CA VAL A 64 7.77 1.56 -17.93
C VAL A 64 7.66 0.26 -18.73
N PHE A 65 6.43 -0.05 -19.13
CA PHE A 65 6.11 -1.19 -20.00
C PHE A 65 4.97 -0.82 -20.94
N ASP A 66 4.97 -1.35 -22.14
CA ASP A 66 3.86 -1.26 -23.09
C ASP A 66 3.57 -2.65 -23.65
N GLY A 67 2.36 -3.11 -23.39
CA GLY A 67 1.87 -4.42 -23.76
C GLY A 67 2.21 -5.56 -22.79
N PRO A 68 1.50 -6.69 -22.90
CA PRO A 68 1.57 -7.80 -21.95
C PRO A 68 2.95 -8.42 -21.79
N ASP A 69 3.72 -8.57 -22.86
CA ASP A 69 5.05 -9.18 -22.80
C ASP A 69 6.07 -8.25 -22.12
N ALA A 70 5.95 -6.93 -22.37
CA ALA A 70 6.78 -5.93 -21.69
C ALA A 70 6.44 -5.86 -20.20
N ALA A 71 5.16 -6.00 -19.81
CA ALA A 71 4.73 -6.08 -18.43
C ALA A 71 5.34 -7.28 -17.70
N ARG A 72 5.35 -8.48 -18.33
CA ARG A 72 6.03 -9.67 -17.79
C ARG A 72 7.54 -9.44 -17.60
N ALA A 73 8.19 -8.84 -18.59
CA ALA A 73 9.61 -8.53 -18.51
C ALA A 73 9.93 -7.52 -17.41
N ALA A 74 9.06 -6.51 -17.21
CA ALA A 74 9.19 -5.53 -16.13
C ALA A 74 9.13 -6.20 -14.76
N VAL A 75 8.16 -7.09 -14.52
CA VAL A 75 8.08 -7.89 -13.27
C VAL A 75 9.38 -8.64 -13.01
N ARG A 76 9.92 -9.35 -13.99
CA ARG A 76 11.17 -10.10 -13.84
C ARG A 76 12.34 -9.20 -13.48
N ARG A 77 12.41 -8.00 -14.08
CA ARG A 77 13.46 -7.02 -13.76
C ARG A 77 13.35 -6.55 -12.30
N MET A 78 12.14 -6.25 -11.80
CA MET A 78 11.94 -5.87 -10.40
C MET A 78 12.32 -7.01 -9.45
N VAL A 79 11.89 -8.23 -9.72
CA VAL A 79 12.22 -9.40 -8.90
C VAL A 79 13.74 -9.65 -8.87
N ARG A 80 14.43 -9.53 -10.01
CA ARG A 80 15.90 -9.63 -10.09
C ARG A 80 16.58 -8.56 -9.25
N ALA A 81 16.01 -7.36 -9.16
CA ALA A 81 16.54 -6.25 -8.38
C ALA A 81 16.19 -6.33 -6.88
N GLY A 82 15.48 -7.38 -6.43
CA GLY A 82 15.21 -7.63 -5.03
C GLY A 82 13.81 -7.24 -4.56
N ALA A 83 12.87 -6.96 -5.45
CA ALA A 83 11.50 -6.63 -5.05
C ALA A 83 10.83 -7.79 -4.30
N ASP A 84 10.25 -7.49 -3.14
CA ASP A 84 9.40 -8.40 -2.38
C ASP A 84 7.96 -8.39 -2.89
N TRP A 85 7.52 -7.25 -3.36
CA TRP A 85 6.20 -6.97 -3.92
C TRP A 85 6.32 -6.30 -5.28
N ILE A 86 5.28 -6.40 -6.11
CA ILE A 86 5.19 -5.67 -7.36
C ILE A 86 4.15 -4.56 -7.20
N LYS A 87 4.54 -3.31 -7.43
CA LYS A 87 3.62 -2.17 -7.45
C LYS A 87 3.27 -1.82 -8.89
N VAL A 88 1.96 -1.63 -9.17
CA VAL A 88 1.47 -1.17 -10.47
C VAL A 88 0.57 0.05 -10.33
N GLY A 89 0.65 0.98 -11.26
CA GLY A 89 -0.31 2.06 -11.46
C GLY A 89 -1.40 1.63 -12.43
N ALA A 90 -2.58 1.33 -11.91
CA ALA A 90 -3.76 0.97 -12.72
C ALA A 90 -4.63 2.19 -13.05
N SER A 91 -4.33 3.36 -12.49
CA SER A 91 -4.94 4.66 -12.84
C SER A 91 -3.94 5.80 -12.65
N GLY A 92 -4.30 6.99 -13.11
CA GLY A 92 -3.48 8.19 -12.96
C GLY A 92 -3.41 8.72 -11.53
N ALA A 93 -2.49 9.67 -11.31
CA ALA A 93 -2.24 10.30 -10.01
C ALA A 93 -3.36 11.29 -9.61
N MET A 94 -3.34 11.69 -8.33
CA MET A 94 -4.29 12.65 -7.76
C MET A 94 -3.94 14.12 -8.06
N ARG A 95 -3.51 14.45 -9.29
CA ARG A 95 -3.24 15.84 -9.68
C ARG A 95 -4.48 16.58 -10.15
N SER A 96 -5.42 15.85 -10.79
CA SER A 96 -6.70 16.37 -11.21
C SER A 96 -7.79 15.32 -11.09
N LEU A 97 -9.08 15.73 -11.09
CA LEU A 97 -10.19 14.77 -11.09
C LEU A 97 -10.16 13.83 -12.30
N ARG A 98 -9.65 14.30 -13.44
CA ARG A 98 -9.48 13.50 -14.64
C ARG A 98 -8.42 12.42 -14.45
N GLU A 99 -7.21 12.80 -14.03
CA GLU A 99 -6.09 11.86 -13.80
C GLU A 99 -6.41 10.80 -12.75
N ARG A 100 -7.20 11.17 -11.72
CA ARG A 100 -7.63 10.21 -10.68
C ARG A 100 -8.47 9.07 -11.22
N ARG A 101 -9.22 9.29 -12.30
CA ARG A 101 -10.19 8.34 -12.87
C ARG A 101 -9.69 7.64 -14.12
N ASP A 102 -8.71 8.20 -14.80
CA ASP A 102 -8.20 7.61 -16.04
C ASP A 102 -7.53 6.25 -15.76
N VAL A 103 -7.86 5.29 -16.59
CA VAL A 103 -7.20 3.99 -16.60
C VAL A 103 -5.95 4.10 -17.45
N THR A 104 -4.83 3.64 -16.93
CA THR A 104 -3.54 3.71 -17.65
C THR A 104 -3.05 2.35 -18.10
N ALA A 105 -3.39 1.26 -17.41
CA ALA A 105 -3.05 -0.10 -17.80
C ALA A 105 -4.27 -0.84 -18.36
N THR A 106 -4.10 -1.59 -19.43
CA THR A 106 -5.15 -2.44 -20.01
C THR A 106 -5.36 -3.71 -19.16
N ASP A 107 -6.53 -4.35 -19.32
CA ASP A 107 -6.84 -5.62 -18.66
C ASP A 107 -5.80 -6.71 -18.98
N ASP A 108 -5.33 -6.77 -20.22
CA ASP A 108 -4.36 -7.79 -20.64
C ASP A 108 -2.98 -7.54 -20.06
N GLU A 109 -2.58 -6.28 -19.92
CA GLU A 109 -1.34 -5.90 -19.24
C GLU A 109 -1.40 -6.22 -17.76
N LEU A 110 -2.51 -5.88 -17.07
CA LEU A 110 -2.70 -6.21 -15.66
C LEU A 110 -2.68 -7.73 -15.42
N ARG A 111 -3.40 -8.51 -16.24
CA ARG A 111 -3.38 -9.98 -16.16
C ARG A 111 -1.98 -10.54 -16.37
N ALA A 112 -1.28 -10.08 -17.40
CA ALA A 112 0.06 -10.54 -17.71
C ALA A 112 1.05 -10.24 -16.58
N LEU A 113 0.95 -9.04 -15.98
CA LEU A 113 1.77 -8.61 -14.86
C LEU A 113 1.51 -9.47 -13.61
N VAL A 114 0.23 -9.67 -13.24
CA VAL A 114 -0.15 -10.46 -12.07
C VAL A 114 0.23 -11.93 -12.23
N ASP A 115 0.00 -12.51 -13.41
CA ASP A 115 0.40 -13.89 -13.70
C ASP A 115 1.90 -14.09 -13.56
N GLU A 116 2.70 -13.18 -14.08
CA GLU A 116 4.15 -13.27 -13.97
C GLU A 116 4.64 -13.04 -12.55
N ALA A 117 4.05 -12.10 -11.81
CA ALA A 117 4.36 -11.88 -10.39
C ALA A 117 4.07 -13.16 -9.57
N ARG A 118 2.93 -13.82 -9.81
CA ARG A 118 2.56 -15.10 -9.18
C ARG A 118 3.59 -16.20 -9.49
N ARG A 119 4.04 -16.31 -10.74
CA ARG A 119 5.11 -17.26 -11.13
C ARG A 119 6.41 -16.99 -10.39
N CYS A 120 6.71 -15.72 -10.14
CA CYS A 120 7.86 -15.29 -9.36
C CYS A 120 7.62 -15.34 -7.84
N ARG A 121 6.45 -15.84 -7.38
CA ARG A 121 6.04 -15.88 -5.96
C ARG A 121 6.01 -14.48 -5.34
N ARG A 122 5.50 -13.51 -6.06
CA ARG A 122 5.28 -12.13 -5.59
C ARG A 122 3.81 -11.77 -5.68
N ASP A 123 3.33 -11.06 -4.68
CA ASP A 123 2.01 -10.44 -4.70
C ASP A 123 2.09 -9.06 -5.38
N VAL A 124 0.95 -8.60 -5.90
CA VAL A 124 0.84 -7.30 -6.57
C VAL A 124 -0.03 -6.37 -5.75
N LEU A 125 0.40 -5.11 -5.60
CA LEU A 125 -0.41 -4.02 -5.09
C LEU A 125 -0.66 -3.01 -6.20
N ALA A 126 -1.91 -2.53 -6.31
CA ALA A 126 -2.33 -1.65 -7.40
C ALA A 126 -2.79 -0.29 -6.87
N HIS A 127 -2.14 0.78 -7.35
CA HIS A 127 -2.68 2.13 -7.24
C HIS A 127 -3.90 2.25 -8.18
N ALA A 128 -5.08 2.49 -7.64
CA ALA A 128 -6.30 2.65 -8.41
C ALA A 128 -7.27 3.61 -7.72
N HIS A 129 -7.68 4.67 -8.42
CA HIS A 129 -8.63 5.65 -7.88
C HIS A 129 -10.04 5.48 -8.41
N SER A 130 -10.22 5.05 -9.67
CA SER A 130 -11.55 4.86 -10.25
C SER A 130 -12.12 3.48 -9.95
N ALA A 131 -13.46 3.37 -9.93
CA ALA A 131 -14.13 2.08 -9.83
C ALA A 131 -13.73 1.13 -10.96
N HIS A 132 -13.57 1.67 -12.19
CA HIS A 132 -13.17 0.88 -13.36
C HIS A 132 -11.76 0.28 -13.18
N SER A 133 -10.76 1.10 -12.80
CA SER A 133 -9.38 0.62 -12.60
C SER A 133 -9.27 -0.35 -11.43
N ALA A 134 -10.02 -0.12 -10.34
CA ALA A 134 -10.05 -1.02 -9.20
C ALA A 134 -10.68 -2.37 -9.57
N THR A 135 -11.78 -2.36 -10.35
CA THR A 135 -12.41 -3.59 -10.85
C THR A 135 -11.48 -4.38 -11.75
N ALA A 136 -10.81 -3.71 -12.70
CA ALA A 136 -9.86 -4.35 -13.62
C ALA A 136 -8.69 -4.98 -12.85
N ALA A 137 -8.11 -4.25 -11.91
CA ALA A 137 -7.01 -4.73 -11.09
C ALA A 137 -7.42 -5.90 -10.17
N ALA A 138 -8.60 -5.81 -9.52
CA ALA A 138 -9.12 -6.91 -8.70
C ALA A 138 -9.33 -8.18 -9.53
N ARG A 139 -10.00 -8.08 -10.69
CA ARG A 139 -10.21 -9.20 -11.62
C ARG A 139 -8.94 -9.78 -12.22
N ALA A 140 -7.88 -8.97 -12.35
CA ALA A 140 -6.54 -9.46 -12.69
C ALA A 140 -5.90 -10.26 -11.56
N GLY A 141 -6.40 -10.17 -10.33
CA GLY A 141 -5.95 -10.92 -9.17
C GLY A 141 -4.86 -10.22 -8.37
N VAL A 142 -4.86 -8.88 -8.33
CA VAL A 142 -3.98 -8.14 -7.42
C VAL A 142 -4.31 -8.47 -5.96
N ARG A 143 -3.32 -8.42 -5.09
CA ARG A 143 -3.50 -8.69 -3.66
C ARG A 143 -4.19 -7.54 -2.94
N SER A 144 -3.90 -6.28 -3.32
CA SER A 144 -4.53 -5.10 -2.72
C SER A 144 -4.73 -3.96 -3.71
N ILE A 145 -5.81 -3.20 -3.46
CA ILE A 145 -6.06 -1.89 -4.06
C ILE A 145 -5.65 -0.84 -3.05
N GLU A 146 -4.77 0.07 -3.49
CA GLU A 146 -4.34 1.23 -2.73
C GLU A 146 -5.19 2.45 -3.14
N HIS A 147 -5.57 3.25 -2.18
CA HIS A 147 -6.38 4.48 -2.28
C HIS A 147 -7.86 4.23 -2.58
N GLY A 148 -8.23 3.77 -3.76
CA GLY A 148 -9.63 3.46 -4.09
C GLY A 148 -10.61 4.59 -3.79
N VAL A 149 -10.30 5.83 -4.19
CA VAL A 149 -11.06 7.03 -3.76
C VAL A 149 -12.50 7.04 -4.30
N PHE A 150 -12.73 6.48 -5.49
CA PHE A 150 -14.01 6.52 -6.18
C PHE A 150 -14.53 5.10 -6.48
N LEU A 151 -14.52 4.22 -5.48
CA LEU A 151 -15.12 2.89 -5.62
C LEU A 151 -16.65 2.99 -5.68
N ASP A 152 -17.24 2.07 -6.44
CA ASP A 152 -18.68 1.83 -6.48
C ASP A 152 -19.00 0.40 -6.02
N GLU A 153 -20.27 0.06 -6.01
CA GLU A 153 -20.77 -1.25 -5.61
C GLU A 153 -20.18 -2.39 -6.44
N ALA A 154 -19.95 -2.17 -7.75
CA ALA A 154 -19.38 -3.18 -8.63
C ALA A 154 -17.89 -3.41 -8.34
N ALA A 155 -17.14 -2.35 -8.04
CA ALA A 155 -15.73 -2.46 -7.70
C ALA A 155 -15.52 -3.20 -6.38
N VAL A 156 -16.27 -2.86 -5.32
CA VAL A 156 -16.15 -3.55 -4.02
C VAL A 156 -16.64 -5.00 -4.11
N ALA A 157 -17.66 -5.29 -4.93
CA ALA A 157 -18.09 -6.67 -5.18
C ALA A 157 -16.97 -7.49 -5.84
N ALA A 158 -16.34 -6.97 -6.91
CA ALA A 158 -15.20 -7.62 -7.55
C ALA A 158 -14.03 -7.82 -6.57
N MET A 159 -13.69 -6.82 -5.77
CA MET A 159 -12.66 -6.95 -4.73
C MET A 159 -12.98 -8.06 -3.73
N ARG A 160 -14.24 -8.17 -3.31
CA ARG A 160 -14.69 -9.22 -2.38
C ARG A 160 -14.63 -10.61 -3.00
N GLU A 161 -15.10 -10.75 -4.25
CA GLU A 161 -15.10 -12.01 -5.02
C GLU A 161 -13.68 -12.55 -5.21
N GLU A 162 -12.74 -11.67 -5.55
CA GLU A 162 -11.34 -12.03 -5.82
C GLU A 162 -10.46 -12.09 -4.56
N GLY A 163 -11.03 -11.83 -3.37
CA GLY A 163 -10.28 -11.79 -2.11
C GLY A 163 -9.22 -10.70 -2.05
N CYS A 164 -9.47 -9.60 -2.76
CA CYS A 164 -8.60 -8.44 -2.82
C CYS A 164 -8.75 -7.58 -1.56
N TRP A 165 -7.64 -7.10 -1.02
CA TRP A 165 -7.60 -6.21 0.14
C TRP A 165 -7.79 -4.75 -0.27
N TYR A 166 -8.28 -3.95 0.68
CA TYR A 166 -8.35 -2.51 0.54
C TYR A 166 -7.39 -1.82 1.52
N VAL A 167 -6.53 -0.94 0.99
CA VAL A 167 -5.63 -0.06 1.75
C VAL A 167 -5.98 1.38 1.42
N PRO A 168 -6.90 2.01 2.17
CA PRO A 168 -7.51 3.28 1.74
C PRO A 168 -6.54 4.46 1.71
N THR A 169 -5.61 4.55 2.65
CA THR A 169 -4.73 5.72 2.76
C THR A 169 -5.49 7.04 2.83
N LEU A 170 -6.37 7.18 3.83
CA LEU A 170 -7.23 8.34 4.00
C LEU A 170 -6.44 9.63 4.29
N ALA A 171 -5.32 9.50 5.00
CA ALA A 171 -4.55 10.63 5.49
C ALA A 171 -4.06 11.60 4.40
N PRO A 172 -3.50 11.17 3.25
CA PRO A 172 -3.10 12.09 2.18
C PRO A 172 -4.25 12.92 1.61
N ILE A 173 -5.44 12.31 1.47
CA ILE A 173 -6.63 12.98 0.96
C ILE A 173 -7.16 14.00 1.97
N HIS A 174 -7.22 13.60 3.24
CA HIS A 174 -7.62 14.47 4.34
C HIS A 174 -6.72 15.72 4.43
N HIS A 175 -5.41 15.55 4.32
CA HIS A 175 -4.44 16.65 4.33
C HIS A 175 -4.49 17.53 3.09
N ALA A 176 -5.02 17.04 1.97
CA ALA A 176 -5.20 17.83 0.77
C ALA A 176 -6.35 18.86 0.88
N GLY A 177 -7.26 18.67 1.85
CA GLY A 177 -8.33 19.60 2.16
C GLY A 177 -9.43 19.71 1.07
N ASP A 178 -9.56 18.67 0.23
CA ASP A 178 -10.62 18.60 -0.79
C ASP A 178 -11.81 17.81 -0.21
N ASP A 179 -12.82 18.53 0.27
CA ASP A 179 -13.99 17.94 0.93
C ASP A 179 -14.78 16.98 0.02
N GLN A 180 -14.86 17.25 -1.29
CA GLN A 180 -15.57 16.38 -2.22
C GLN A 180 -14.84 15.04 -2.38
N THR A 181 -13.53 15.07 -2.52
CA THR A 181 -12.71 13.88 -2.62
C THR A 181 -12.71 13.10 -1.29
N THR A 182 -12.60 13.80 -0.16
CA THR A 182 -12.67 13.19 1.18
C THR A 182 -13.99 12.47 1.39
N THR A 183 -15.12 13.10 1.01
CA THR A 183 -16.44 12.48 1.11
C THR A 183 -16.57 11.24 0.23
N ALA A 184 -16.10 11.32 -1.02
CA ALA A 184 -16.10 10.17 -1.94
C ALA A 184 -15.26 9.02 -1.39
N HIS A 185 -14.10 9.30 -0.83
CA HIS A 185 -13.19 8.30 -0.26
C HIS A 185 -13.79 7.61 0.97
N ARG A 186 -14.40 8.37 1.89
CA ARG A 186 -15.12 7.81 3.04
C ARG A 186 -16.30 6.93 2.60
N ARG A 187 -17.03 7.31 1.54
CA ARG A 187 -18.07 6.47 0.93
C ARG A 187 -17.50 5.16 0.39
N SER A 188 -16.36 5.21 -0.31
CA SER A 188 -15.69 4.01 -0.82
C SER A 188 -15.33 3.04 0.31
N LEU A 189 -14.80 3.56 1.43
CA LEU A 189 -14.51 2.74 2.60
C LEU A 189 -15.79 2.13 3.20
N ALA A 190 -16.85 2.92 3.34
CA ALA A 190 -18.12 2.43 3.86
C ALA A 190 -18.69 1.29 3.00
N LEU A 191 -18.65 1.41 1.66
CA LEU A 191 -19.06 0.35 0.73
C LEU A 191 -18.20 -0.91 0.90
N ALA A 192 -16.89 -0.76 1.01
CA ALA A 192 -15.96 -1.88 1.22
C ALA A 192 -16.26 -2.63 2.53
N LEU A 193 -16.51 -1.90 3.61
CA LEU A 193 -16.87 -2.48 4.91
C LEU A 193 -18.20 -3.22 4.87
N GLN A 194 -19.24 -2.62 4.24
CA GLN A 194 -20.56 -3.24 4.08
C GLN A 194 -20.50 -4.53 3.26
N THR A 195 -19.63 -4.58 2.26
CA THR A 195 -19.43 -5.74 1.38
C THR A 195 -18.52 -6.79 2.01
N GLY A 196 -17.82 -6.46 3.10
CA GLY A 196 -16.89 -7.37 3.78
C GLY A 196 -15.54 -7.51 3.07
N VAL A 197 -15.13 -6.49 2.33
CA VAL A 197 -13.76 -6.39 1.79
C VAL A 197 -12.80 -6.19 2.97
N PRO A 198 -11.74 -7.00 3.10
CA PRO A 198 -10.78 -6.84 4.19
C PRO A 198 -9.97 -5.55 4.02
N VAL A 199 -9.79 -4.82 5.13
CA VAL A 199 -9.08 -3.53 5.16
C VAL A 199 -7.79 -3.64 5.95
N ALA A 200 -6.71 -3.07 5.42
CA ALA A 200 -5.45 -2.88 6.13
C ALA A 200 -5.03 -1.40 6.12
N ALA A 201 -4.33 -0.98 7.16
CA ALA A 201 -3.88 0.41 7.28
C ALA A 201 -2.62 0.66 6.43
N GLY A 202 -2.58 1.83 5.80
CA GLY A 202 -1.43 2.37 5.07
C GLY A 202 -1.49 3.89 5.03
N SER A 203 -0.38 4.58 5.26
CA SER A 203 -0.36 6.04 5.40
C SER A 203 -0.08 6.80 4.11
N ASP A 204 0.71 6.25 3.19
CA ASP A 204 1.12 6.90 1.92
C ASP A 204 1.57 8.37 2.09
N MET A 205 2.38 8.63 3.10
CA MET A 205 2.70 10.00 3.53
C MET A 205 3.99 10.58 2.94
N ALA A 206 4.65 9.87 2.05
CA ALA A 206 5.84 10.43 1.37
C ALA A 206 5.48 11.69 0.56
N PRO A 207 6.28 12.77 0.62
CA PRO A 207 7.55 12.92 1.32
C PRO A 207 7.44 13.43 2.77
N ARG A 208 6.29 13.32 3.42
CA ARG A 208 6.09 13.74 4.81
C ARG A 208 6.60 12.67 5.79
N PRO A 209 6.89 13.05 7.06
CA PRO A 209 7.26 12.06 8.07
C PRO A 209 6.18 10.99 8.27
N HIS A 210 6.57 9.71 8.32
CA HIS A 210 5.64 8.57 8.47
C HIS A 210 4.96 8.46 9.85
N VAL A 211 5.14 9.43 10.75
CA VAL A 211 4.37 9.54 12.01
C VAL A 211 2.86 9.59 11.79
N ASP A 212 2.43 9.93 10.61
CA ASP A 212 1.02 10.09 10.23
C ASP A 212 0.26 8.77 10.02
N LEU A 213 0.89 7.61 10.24
CA LEU A 213 0.12 6.36 10.39
C LEU A 213 -0.90 6.46 11.52
N LEU A 214 -0.59 7.20 12.59
CA LEU A 214 -1.54 7.39 13.71
C LEU A 214 -2.74 8.24 13.27
N THR A 215 -2.52 9.23 12.40
CA THR A 215 -3.62 9.97 11.75
C THR A 215 -4.48 9.04 10.89
N GLU A 216 -3.87 8.13 10.12
CA GLU A 216 -4.62 7.14 9.34
C GLU A 216 -5.49 6.25 10.24
N LEU A 217 -4.97 5.78 11.39
CA LEU A 217 -5.76 4.97 12.32
C LEU A 217 -6.96 5.73 12.89
N HIS A 218 -6.77 7.00 13.25
CA HIS A 218 -7.87 7.86 13.69
C HIS A 218 -8.93 8.03 12.60
N LEU A 219 -8.52 8.34 11.37
CA LEU A 219 -9.43 8.50 10.24
C LEU A 219 -10.18 7.19 9.89
N LEU A 220 -9.50 6.03 9.96
CA LEU A 220 -10.14 4.73 9.77
C LEU A 220 -11.17 4.44 10.85
N SER A 221 -10.87 4.79 12.12
CA SER A 221 -11.82 4.65 13.22
C SER A 221 -13.07 5.48 12.99
N GLU A 222 -12.91 6.77 12.69
CA GLU A 222 -14.02 7.69 12.40
C GLU A 222 -14.84 7.29 11.17
N ALA A 223 -14.18 6.71 10.15
CA ALA A 223 -14.83 6.31 8.91
C ALA A 223 -15.60 4.98 9.00
N GLY A 224 -15.70 4.37 10.18
CA GLY A 224 -16.58 3.23 10.44
C GLY A 224 -15.92 1.95 10.93
N LEU A 225 -14.57 1.86 10.99
CA LEU A 225 -13.91 0.69 11.57
C LEU A 225 -14.02 0.65 13.11
N GLY A 226 -14.17 1.81 13.76
CA GLY A 226 -13.99 1.97 15.19
C GLY A 226 -12.54 1.71 15.63
N ASP A 227 -12.21 2.05 16.86
CA ASP A 227 -10.83 1.99 17.36
C ASP A 227 -10.23 0.58 17.30
N ALA A 228 -10.99 -0.43 17.71
CA ALA A 228 -10.53 -1.82 17.63
C ALA A 228 -10.30 -2.29 16.19
N GLY A 229 -11.17 -1.88 15.24
CA GLY A 229 -11.02 -2.18 13.83
C GLY A 229 -9.79 -1.50 13.23
N ALA A 230 -9.56 -0.23 13.54
CA ALA A 230 -8.40 0.53 13.08
C ALA A 230 -7.08 -0.11 13.57
N LEU A 231 -7.01 -0.53 14.84
CA LEU A 231 -5.84 -1.24 15.36
C LEU A 231 -5.65 -2.61 14.70
N LYS A 232 -6.73 -3.37 14.45
CA LYS A 232 -6.64 -4.62 13.70
C LYS A 232 -6.13 -4.38 12.28
N ALA A 233 -6.60 -3.33 11.61
CA ALA A 233 -6.13 -2.97 10.26
C ALA A 233 -4.63 -2.69 10.21
N ALA A 234 -4.03 -2.17 11.28
CA ALA A 234 -2.59 -1.91 11.38
C ALA A 234 -1.77 -3.08 11.97
N THR A 235 -2.40 -4.13 12.44
CA THR A 235 -1.74 -5.27 13.11
C THR A 235 -2.10 -6.59 12.45
N SER A 236 -3.11 -7.29 12.93
CA SER A 236 -3.46 -8.62 12.45
C SER A 236 -3.91 -8.63 10.98
N GLU A 237 -4.67 -7.64 10.54
CA GLU A 237 -5.11 -7.57 9.15
C GLU A 237 -3.94 -7.19 8.22
N ALA A 238 -3.09 -6.22 8.63
CA ALA A 238 -1.87 -5.91 7.89
C ALA A 238 -0.95 -7.14 7.77
N ALA A 239 -0.76 -7.90 8.86
CA ALA A 239 0.03 -9.13 8.82
C ALA A 239 -0.54 -10.17 7.85
N ARG A 240 -1.89 -10.34 7.82
CA ARG A 240 -2.58 -11.24 6.87
C ARG A 240 -2.44 -10.77 5.43
N LEU A 241 -2.58 -9.46 5.18
CA LEU A 241 -2.32 -8.87 3.86
C LEU A 241 -0.92 -9.23 3.38
N LEU A 242 0.08 -9.06 4.25
CA LEU A 242 1.50 -9.29 3.95
C LEU A 242 1.91 -10.77 4.00
N ARG A 243 0.99 -11.69 4.34
CA ARG A 243 1.25 -13.13 4.55
C ARG A 243 2.27 -13.40 5.66
N LEU A 244 2.29 -12.54 6.68
CA LEU A 244 3.18 -12.64 7.85
C LEU A 244 2.42 -12.98 9.15
N ASP A 245 1.14 -13.34 9.05
CA ASP A 245 0.28 -13.65 10.19
C ASP A 245 0.65 -14.96 10.91
N HIS A 246 1.49 -15.76 10.31
CA HIS A 246 2.12 -16.93 10.94
C HIS A 246 3.28 -16.56 11.88
N ASP A 247 3.80 -15.34 11.80
CA ASP A 247 4.98 -14.86 12.51
C ASP A 247 4.66 -13.66 13.43
N ARG A 248 3.72 -12.79 13.05
CA ARG A 248 3.42 -11.53 13.75
C ARG A 248 1.99 -11.03 13.55
N GLY A 249 1.65 -9.89 14.14
CA GLY A 249 0.36 -9.19 13.96
C GLY A 249 -0.65 -9.43 15.07
N ARG A 250 -0.38 -10.33 16.01
CA ARG A 250 -1.20 -10.59 17.20
C ARG A 250 -0.34 -11.06 18.37
N ILE A 251 -0.91 -11.03 19.58
CA ILE A 251 -0.23 -11.50 20.78
C ILE A 251 -0.66 -12.96 20.99
N GLU A 252 0.25 -13.89 20.68
CA GLU A 252 0.04 -15.32 20.78
C GLU A 252 1.39 -16.03 21.05
N PRO A 253 1.42 -17.08 21.91
CA PRO A 253 2.65 -17.85 22.13
C PRO A 253 3.23 -18.41 20.82
N GLY A 254 4.53 -18.26 20.63
CA GLY A 254 5.25 -18.72 19.44
C GLY A 254 5.38 -17.69 18.33
N LEU A 255 4.66 -16.56 18.42
CA LEU A 255 4.85 -15.44 17.51
C LEU A 255 5.96 -14.51 17.97
N ARG A 256 6.48 -13.75 17.05
CA ARG A 256 7.51 -12.75 17.24
C ARG A 256 7.04 -11.64 18.20
N VAL A 257 7.94 -11.17 19.05
CA VAL A 257 7.67 -10.11 20.01
C VAL A 257 7.80 -8.74 19.32
N ASP A 258 6.77 -8.38 18.56
CA ASP A 258 6.57 -7.06 17.98
C ASP A 258 5.39 -6.41 18.67
N LEU A 259 5.64 -5.58 19.68
CA LEU A 259 4.62 -5.07 20.59
C LEU A 259 4.70 -3.55 20.73
N VAL A 260 3.55 -2.95 21.00
CA VAL A 260 3.44 -1.57 21.47
C VAL A 260 2.78 -1.58 22.82
N LEU A 261 3.47 -1.07 23.84
CA LEU A 261 2.91 -0.86 25.18
C LEU A 261 2.32 0.54 25.24
N LEU A 262 1.04 0.60 25.59
CA LEU A 262 0.29 1.85 25.71
C LEU A 262 0.00 2.14 27.20
N ASP A 263 0.09 3.42 27.57
CA ASP A 263 -0.31 3.92 28.89
C ASP A 263 -1.77 4.38 28.84
N GLN A 264 -2.68 3.42 28.75
CA GLN A 264 -4.12 3.66 28.74
C GLN A 264 -4.90 2.41 29.15
N THR A 265 -6.06 2.60 29.77
CA THR A 265 -6.97 1.54 30.19
C THR A 265 -8.14 1.33 29.21
N THR A 266 -8.42 2.31 28.37
CA THR A 266 -9.46 2.27 27.34
C THR A 266 -8.82 2.36 25.97
N LEU A 267 -9.38 1.65 25.01
CA LEU A 267 -8.92 1.71 23.64
C LEU A 267 -9.39 3.04 23.01
N ASP A 268 -8.44 3.89 22.65
CA ASP A 268 -8.68 5.17 21.98
C ASP A 268 -7.51 5.42 21.01
N VAL A 269 -7.81 5.52 19.73
CA VAL A 269 -6.80 5.75 18.69
C VAL A 269 -6.59 7.23 18.37
N SER A 270 -7.44 8.13 18.89
CA SER A 270 -7.34 9.56 18.60
C SER A 270 -6.09 10.23 19.16
N ASP A 271 -5.56 9.68 20.26
CA ASP A 271 -4.38 10.23 20.97
C ASP A 271 -3.30 9.16 21.22
N LEU A 272 -3.17 8.21 20.30
CA LEU A 272 -2.23 7.08 20.45
C LEU A 272 -0.80 7.54 20.62
N ALA A 273 -0.38 8.62 19.95
CA ALA A 273 1.01 9.12 20.01
C ALA A 273 1.44 9.44 21.43
N SER A 274 0.59 10.12 22.22
CA SER A 274 0.88 10.48 23.61
C SER A 274 0.84 9.30 24.57
N ARG A 275 0.23 8.19 24.15
CA ARG A 275 0.01 6.98 24.98
C ARG A 275 1.04 5.89 24.75
N ILE A 276 1.89 6.01 23.73
CA ILE A 276 2.95 5.02 23.47
C ILE A 276 4.03 5.13 24.56
N ARG A 277 4.14 4.08 25.38
CA ARG A 277 5.14 3.96 26.42
C ARG A 277 6.44 3.31 25.94
N SER A 278 6.31 2.26 25.15
CA SER A 278 7.45 1.56 24.53
C SER A 278 7.03 0.78 23.30
N VAL A 279 7.97 0.60 22.40
CA VAL A 279 7.85 -0.24 21.21
C VAL A 279 8.89 -1.35 21.28
N TRP A 280 8.44 -2.57 21.03
CA TRP A 280 9.29 -3.76 20.98
C TRP A 280 9.34 -4.25 19.55
N HIS A 281 10.52 -4.49 19.03
CA HIS A 281 10.75 -5.09 17.73
C HIS A 281 11.69 -6.28 17.90
N ASN A 282 11.22 -7.47 17.48
CA ASN A 282 11.96 -8.72 17.63
C ASN A 282 12.47 -8.97 19.06
N GLY A 283 11.65 -8.63 20.06
CA GLY A 283 11.99 -8.82 21.47
C GLY A 283 12.89 -7.74 22.09
N GLN A 284 13.28 -6.73 21.34
CA GLN A 284 14.11 -5.63 21.82
C GLN A 284 13.32 -4.33 21.89
N ILE A 285 13.52 -3.53 22.94
CA ILE A 285 12.93 -2.19 23.04
C ILE A 285 13.64 -1.29 22.04
N ILE A 286 12.84 -0.60 21.23
CA ILE A 286 13.35 0.44 20.32
C ILE A 286 13.43 1.76 21.09
N PRO A 287 14.55 2.49 20.99
CA PRO A 287 14.75 3.76 21.68
C PRO A 287 13.80 4.87 21.18
#